data_96eacd8765e33af6eef2d4741c5a0fea
#
_entry.id   96eacd8765e33af6eef2d4741c5a0fea
#
_cell.length_a   1.000
_cell.length_b   1.000
_cell.length_c   1.000
_cell.angle_alpha   90.00
_cell.angle_beta   90.00
_cell.angle_gamma   90.00
#
_symmetry.space_group_name_H-M   'P 1'
#
loop_
_entity.id
_entity.type
_entity.pdbx_description
1 polymer ?
#
loop_
_entity_poly.entity_id
_entity_poly.type
_entity_poly.pdbx_seq_one_letter_code
_entity_poly.pdbx_strand_id
1 'polypeptide(L)'
;MCRSLAADGHDTHVFTTSVDGPGDSDVPLQRPVDLDGVKVTYFPSERLRRLYWSPPMRRALAADVGSFDLVHLHAVYLWPILAAARAARARGVPYVISPRGMLVPELIRRKNRWIKSAWIALVERSNLEGAAAIHTTSSVEATRLASFGWRLPPVVTIPHGVDDPPPPTAAAPSADIAAAIANRPLVLAFGRISWEKGLDRLIAALPLAPAARLVIAGDDADGQAAALAGQARTLGVADRVMIVPRHVEGVDKEALFAAASVFAMTSLSENFGLAAFEAMRRGLPVLATPDVGMSEIVREIGAGRVIDPAPASIAAALTAMLSDAAGSRAMGEAGRAHVSAHYGWPSVARRMAGLYASVLDGKGVGCR
;
A
#
# COMPACT_ATOMS: atom_id res chain seq x y z
N MET A 1 -8.68 -0.75 -9.22
CA MET A 1 -8.15 -0.42 -10.56
C MET A 1 -8.79 -1.29 -11.64
N CYS A 2 -8.61 -2.62 -11.65
CA CYS A 2 -9.14 -3.50 -12.69
C CYS A 2 -10.66 -3.35 -12.88
N ARG A 3 -11.44 -3.33 -11.79
CA ARG A 3 -12.90 -3.10 -11.85
C ARG A 3 -13.27 -1.77 -12.50
N SER A 4 -12.53 -0.69 -12.20
CA SER A 4 -12.79 0.62 -12.80
C SER A 4 -12.42 0.64 -14.28
N LEU A 5 -11.33 -0.03 -14.67
CA LEU A 5 -10.98 -0.18 -16.10
C LEU A 5 -12.05 -1.00 -16.84
N ALA A 6 -12.54 -2.09 -16.23
CA ALA A 6 -13.61 -2.90 -16.81
C ALA A 6 -14.92 -2.10 -16.94
N ALA A 7 -15.27 -1.28 -15.95
CA ALA A 7 -16.42 -0.38 -15.99
C ALA A 7 -16.28 0.70 -17.07
N ASP A 8 -15.06 1.12 -17.40
CA ASP A 8 -14.75 2.05 -18.49
C ASP A 8 -14.68 1.37 -19.87
N GLY A 9 -15.03 0.06 -19.95
CA GLY A 9 -15.15 -0.70 -21.21
C GLY A 9 -13.89 -1.44 -21.66
N HIS A 10 -12.85 -1.53 -20.82
CA HIS A 10 -11.66 -2.33 -21.12
C HIS A 10 -11.87 -3.80 -20.79
N ASP A 11 -11.56 -4.72 -21.72
CA ASP A 11 -11.56 -6.17 -21.44
C ASP A 11 -10.35 -6.51 -20.55
N THR A 12 -10.62 -6.65 -19.25
CA THR A 12 -9.59 -6.76 -18.22
C THR A 12 -9.46 -8.19 -17.72
N HIS A 13 -8.27 -8.77 -17.89
CA HIS A 13 -7.93 -10.10 -17.41
C HIS A 13 -6.85 -10.03 -16.32
N VAL A 14 -6.99 -10.86 -15.29
CA VAL A 14 -6.01 -10.99 -14.22
C VAL A 14 -5.53 -12.44 -14.14
N PHE A 15 -4.23 -12.66 -14.23
CA PHE A 15 -3.58 -13.95 -13.98
C PHE A 15 -2.89 -13.89 -12.63
N THR A 16 -3.27 -14.76 -11.71
CA THR A 16 -2.72 -14.81 -10.35
C THR A 16 -2.61 -16.26 -9.87
N THR A 17 -1.97 -16.48 -8.74
CA THR A 17 -1.95 -17.81 -8.09
C THR A 17 -3.00 -17.91 -7.00
N SER A 18 -3.37 -19.14 -6.62
CA SER A 18 -4.29 -19.42 -5.50
C SER A 18 -3.64 -19.25 -4.13
N VAL A 19 -2.35 -18.92 -4.07
CA VAL A 19 -1.62 -18.82 -2.79
C VAL A 19 -2.21 -17.76 -1.88
N ASP A 20 -2.61 -18.18 -0.69
CA ASP A 20 -3.16 -17.33 0.36
C ASP A 20 -2.45 -17.65 1.68
N GLY A 21 -1.43 -16.88 2.00
CA GLY A 21 -0.59 -17.14 3.16
C GLY A 21 0.02 -18.55 3.17
N PRO A 22 -0.17 -19.31 4.26
CA PRO A 22 0.28 -20.70 4.33
C PRO A 22 -0.57 -21.66 3.47
N GLY A 23 -1.82 -21.30 3.21
CA GLY A 23 -2.82 -22.07 2.46
C GLY A 23 -3.03 -21.61 1.03
N ASP A 24 -4.09 -22.09 0.42
CA ASP A 24 -4.60 -21.67 -0.87
C ASP A 24 -6.04 -21.18 -0.71
N SER A 25 -6.42 -20.15 -1.46
CA SER A 25 -7.80 -19.71 -1.56
C SER A 25 -8.66 -20.79 -2.20
N ASP A 26 -9.88 -21.01 -1.69
CA ASP A 26 -10.88 -21.90 -2.27
C ASP A 26 -11.52 -21.23 -3.50
N VAL A 27 -10.84 -21.35 -4.62
CA VAL A 27 -11.23 -20.74 -5.89
C VAL A 27 -11.07 -21.70 -7.06
N PRO A 28 -11.88 -21.55 -8.13
CA PRO A 28 -11.70 -22.34 -9.34
C PRO A 28 -10.33 -22.11 -9.98
N LEU A 29 -9.59 -23.19 -10.23
CA LEU A 29 -8.26 -23.12 -10.83
C LEU A 29 -8.30 -23.24 -12.36
N GLN A 30 -7.40 -22.52 -13.05
CA GLN A 30 -7.13 -22.59 -14.47
C GLN A 30 -8.37 -22.34 -15.38
N ARG A 31 -9.38 -21.70 -14.85
CA ARG A 31 -10.54 -21.20 -15.59
C ARG A 31 -10.86 -19.77 -15.14
N PRO A 32 -11.28 -18.90 -16.06
CA PRO A 32 -11.63 -17.54 -15.68
C PRO A 32 -12.89 -17.52 -14.81
N VAL A 33 -12.86 -16.68 -13.80
CA VAL A 33 -13.98 -16.31 -12.93
C VAL A 33 -14.24 -14.83 -13.13
N ASP A 34 -15.47 -14.44 -13.38
CA ASP A 34 -15.85 -13.04 -13.44
C ASP A 34 -15.97 -12.46 -12.02
N LEU A 35 -15.20 -11.42 -11.75
CA LEU A 35 -15.26 -10.64 -10.51
C LEU A 35 -15.54 -9.18 -10.87
N ASP A 36 -16.81 -8.82 -10.91
CA ASP A 36 -17.26 -7.45 -11.24
C ASP A 36 -16.75 -6.97 -12.61
N GLY A 37 -16.89 -7.79 -13.64
CA GLY A 37 -16.47 -7.51 -15.01
C GLY A 37 -14.97 -7.75 -15.28
N VAL A 38 -14.23 -8.23 -14.29
CA VAL A 38 -12.81 -8.60 -14.44
C VAL A 38 -12.69 -10.12 -14.52
N LYS A 39 -12.09 -10.64 -15.59
CA LYS A 39 -11.82 -12.07 -15.77
C LYS A 39 -10.59 -12.49 -15.00
N VAL A 40 -10.74 -13.16 -13.86
CA VAL A 40 -9.63 -13.59 -13.01
C VAL A 40 -9.37 -15.07 -13.18
N THR A 41 -8.14 -15.45 -13.53
CA THR A 41 -7.72 -16.85 -13.63
C THR A 41 -6.70 -17.15 -12.55
N TYR A 42 -7.03 -18.09 -11.67
CA TYR A 42 -6.18 -18.55 -10.58
C TYR A 42 -5.39 -19.79 -11.01
N PHE A 43 -4.11 -19.83 -10.66
CA PHE A 43 -3.22 -20.94 -10.99
C PHE A 43 -2.63 -21.56 -9.72
N PRO A 44 -2.47 -22.90 -9.65
CA PRO A 44 -1.85 -23.53 -8.49
C PRO A 44 -0.34 -23.21 -8.44
N SER A 45 0.18 -23.11 -7.21
CA SER A 45 1.61 -22.98 -6.92
C SER A 45 2.02 -23.95 -5.83
N GLU A 46 2.22 -25.21 -6.21
CA GLU A 46 2.50 -26.31 -5.29
C GLU A 46 3.96 -26.30 -4.79
N ARG A 47 4.90 -25.87 -5.63
CA ARG A 47 6.33 -25.82 -5.32
C ARG A 47 6.84 -24.37 -5.36
N LEU A 48 7.89 -24.08 -4.59
CA LEU A 48 8.48 -22.74 -4.50
C LEU A 48 7.41 -21.65 -4.25
N ARG A 49 6.46 -21.94 -3.37
CA ARG A 49 5.30 -21.08 -3.06
C ARG A 49 5.67 -19.63 -2.79
N ARG A 50 6.81 -19.40 -2.09
CA ARG A 50 7.31 -18.05 -1.81
C ARG A 50 7.68 -17.25 -3.07
N LEU A 51 7.90 -17.92 -4.20
CA LEU A 51 8.16 -17.31 -5.49
C LEU A 51 6.93 -17.33 -6.39
N TYR A 52 5.83 -17.92 -5.95
CA TYR A 52 4.60 -18.10 -6.73
C TYR A 52 4.83 -18.86 -8.03
N TRP A 53 5.70 -19.88 -8.01
CA TRP A 53 6.05 -20.65 -9.20
C TRP A 53 4.89 -21.52 -9.66
N SER A 54 4.46 -21.35 -10.92
CA SER A 54 3.30 -22.03 -11.50
C SER A 54 3.52 -22.40 -12.96
N PRO A 55 3.90 -23.67 -13.25
CA PRO A 55 4.00 -24.14 -14.63
C PRO A 55 2.69 -24.03 -15.43
N PRO A 56 1.49 -24.24 -14.85
CA PRO A 56 0.24 -23.98 -15.55
C PRO A 56 0.08 -22.53 -15.99
N MET A 57 0.41 -21.55 -15.13
CA MET A 57 0.39 -20.14 -15.50
C MET A 57 1.34 -19.84 -16.68
N ARG A 58 2.53 -20.43 -16.68
CA ARG A 58 3.47 -20.26 -17.79
C ARG A 58 2.89 -20.73 -19.12
N ARG A 59 2.17 -21.89 -19.12
CA ARG A 59 1.53 -22.41 -20.33
C ARG A 59 0.42 -21.48 -20.82
N ALA A 60 -0.42 -21.01 -19.91
CA ALA A 60 -1.48 -20.05 -20.21
C ALA A 60 -0.92 -18.74 -20.77
N LEU A 61 0.11 -18.16 -20.12
CA LEU A 61 0.78 -16.96 -20.62
C LEU A 61 1.38 -17.14 -22.02
N ALA A 62 2.01 -18.29 -22.29
CA ALA A 62 2.58 -18.56 -23.61
C ALA A 62 1.49 -18.72 -24.70
N ALA A 63 0.32 -19.23 -24.36
CA ALA A 63 -0.81 -19.38 -25.26
C ALA A 63 -1.53 -18.05 -25.50
N ASP A 64 -1.85 -17.32 -24.42
CA ASP A 64 -2.87 -16.28 -24.44
C ASP A 64 -2.29 -14.86 -24.52
N VAL A 65 -1.01 -14.63 -24.13
CA VAL A 65 -0.44 -13.28 -24.03
C VAL A 65 -0.53 -12.48 -25.32
N GLY A 66 -0.44 -13.16 -26.49
CA GLY A 66 -0.54 -12.51 -27.80
C GLY A 66 -1.94 -12.00 -28.18
N SER A 67 -2.98 -12.32 -27.41
CA SER A 67 -4.34 -11.79 -27.60
C SER A 67 -4.59 -10.49 -26.85
N PHE A 68 -3.67 -10.06 -26.01
CA PHE A 68 -3.78 -8.81 -25.25
C PHE A 68 -3.01 -7.69 -25.95
N ASP A 69 -3.57 -6.49 -25.89
CA ASP A 69 -2.90 -5.28 -26.40
C ASP A 69 -1.73 -4.87 -25.51
N LEU A 70 -1.85 -5.08 -24.18
CA LEU A 70 -0.87 -4.68 -23.19
C LEU A 70 -0.91 -5.59 -21.96
N VAL A 71 0.25 -5.79 -21.34
CA VAL A 71 0.38 -6.51 -20.07
C VAL A 71 0.86 -5.56 -18.98
N HIS A 72 0.20 -5.55 -17.81
CA HIS A 72 0.65 -4.79 -16.64
C HIS A 72 1.12 -5.73 -15.53
N LEU A 73 2.39 -5.65 -15.19
CA LEU A 73 3.06 -6.49 -14.20
C LEU A 73 3.14 -5.76 -12.86
N HIS A 74 2.76 -6.44 -11.80
CA HIS A 74 2.74 -5.88 -10.45
C HIS A 74 3.71 -6.62 -9.53
N ALA A 75 4.55 -5.89 -8.83
CA ALA A 75 5.64 -6.35 -7.98
C ALA A 75 6.93 -6.71 -8.75
N VAL A 76 7.96 -7.10 -8.00
CA VAL A 76 9.25 -7.63 -8.47
C VAL A 76 9.66 -8.82 -7.60
N TYR A 77 10.75 -9.51 -7.91
CA TYR A 77 11.25 -10.70 -7.20
C TYR A 77 10.33 -11.93 -7.26
N LEU A 78 9.28 -11.90 -8.06
CA LEU A 78 8.31 -12.97 -8.16
C LEU A 78 8.40 -13.66 -9.52
N TRP A 79 8.27 -14.97 -9.52
CA TRP A 79 8.35 -15.75 -10.73
C TRP A 79 7.28 -15.39 -11.79
N PRO A 80 6.00 -15.09 -11.45
CA PRO A 80 5.00 -14.67 -12.43
C PRO A 80 5.43 -13.47 -13.27
N ILE A 81 6.15 -12.52 -12.66
CA ILE A 81 6.63 -11.30 -13.34
C ILE A 81 7.64 -11.67 -14.43
N LEU A 82 8.61 -12.53 -14.08
CA LEU A 82 9.59 -13.04 -15.05
C LEU A 82 8.91 -13.82 -16.18
N ALA A 83 7.95 -14.70 -15.86
CA ALA A 83 7.24 -15.50 -16.81
C ALA A 83 6.42 -14.64 -17.79
N ALA A 84 5.67 -13.67 -17.27
CA ALA A 84 4.83 -12.78 -18.07
C ALA A 84 5.66 -11.80 -18.91
N ALA A 85 6.72 -11.21 -18.36
CA ALA A 85 7.62 -10.34 -19.13
C ALA A 85 8.30 -11.08 -20.30
N ARG A 86 8.71 -12.34 -20.07
CA ARG A 86 9.29 -13.18 -21.14
C ARG A 86 8.27 -13.53 -22.22
N ALA A 87 7.05 -13.90 -21.81
CA ALA A 87 5.98 -14.24 -22.74
C ALA A 87 5.57 -13.02 -23.58
N ALA A 88 5.40 -11.85 -22.95
CA ALA A 88 5.08 -10.60 -23.63
C ALA A 88 6.16 -10.22 -24.66
N ARG A 89 7.43 -10.24 -24.28
CA ARG A 89 8.55 -9.97 -25.22
C ARG A 89 8.58 -10.95 -26.38
N ALA A 90 8.36 -12.24 -26.11
CA ALA A 90 8.39 -13.27 -27.15
C ALA A 90 7.27 -13.11 -28.19
N ARG A 91 6.18 -12.43 -27.84
CA ARG A 91 5.03 -12.17 -28.70
C ARG A 91 4.95 -10.71 -29.20
N GLY A 92 5.91 -9.87 -28.83
CA GLY A 92 5.92 -8.45 -29.21
C GLY A 92 4.82 -7.62 -28.51
N VAL A 93 4.23 -8.12 -27.42
CA VAL A 93 3.22 -7.40 -26.66
C VAL A 93 3.91 -6.44 -25.69
N PRO A 94 3.60 -5.12 -25.72
CA PRO A 94 4.18 -4.17 -24.78
C PRO A 94 3.74 -4.48 -23.35
N TYR A 95 4.62 -4.21 -22.38
CA TYR A 95 4.25 -4.35 -20.99
C TYR A 95 4.69 -3.17 -20.13
N VAL A 96 3.86 -2.85 -19.15
CA VAL A 96 4.15 -1.90 -18.06
C VAL A 96 4.53 -2.71 -16.83
N ILE A 97 5.49 -2.24 -16.03
CA ILE A 97 5.87 -2.88 -14.77
C ILE A 97 5.75 -1.89 -13.61
N SER A 98 5.12 -2.33 -12.52
CA SER A 98 4.95 -1.55 -11.29
C SER A 98 5.66 -2.25 -10.13
N PRO A 99 6.82 -1.74 -9.66
CA PRO A 99 7.62 -2.37 -8.61
C PRO A 99 6.95 -2.40 -7.23
N ARG A 100 5.94 -1.54 -6.99
CA ARG A 100 5.15 -1.52 -5.74
C ARG A 100 5.97 -1.31 -4.48
N GLY A 101 7.00 -0.45 -4.54
CA GLY A 101 7.85 -0.15 -3.40
C GLY A 101 8.80 -1.27 -2.97
N MET A 102 8.98 -2.31 -3.79
CA MET A 102 9.85 -3.44 -3.44
C MET A 102 11.33 -3.19 -3.76
N LEU A 103 11.64 -2.19 -4.59
CA LEU A 103 13.00 -1.79 -4.95
C LEU A 103 13.50 -0.65 -4.04
N VAL A 104 13.69 -0.95 -2.77
CA VAL A 104 14.24 -0.02 -1.78
C VAL A 104 15.68 -0.45 -1.45
N PRO A 105 16.71 0.34 -1.83
CA PRO A 105 18.13 -0.03 -1.66
C PRO A 105 18.49 -0.44 -0.23
N GLU A 106 17.94 0.26 0.77
CA GLU A 106 18.17 0.00 2.19
C GLU A 106 17.64 -1.37 2.61
N LEU A 107 16.44 -1.75 2.14
CA LEU A 107 15.80 -3.03 2.46
C LEU A 107 16.45 -4.20 1.72
N ILE A 108 17.00 -3.96 0.53
CA ILE A 108 17.75 -4.96 -0.23
C ILE A 108 19.00 -5.36 0.53
N ARG A 109 19.70 -4.39 1.16
CA ARG A 109 20.95 -4.62 1.90
C ARG A 109 20.75 -5.37 3.23
N ARG A 110 19.56 -5.33 3.84
CA ARG A 110 19.32 -5.88 5.19
C ARG A 110 19.16 -7.39 5.24
N LYS A 111 18.46 -8.03 4.27
CA LYS A 111 18.13 -9.46 4.34
C LYS A 111 18.41 -10.13 2.99
N ASN A 112 19.21 -11.20 3.00
CA ASN A 112 19.56 -11.99 1.79
C ASN A 112 20.17 -11.15 0.66
N ARG A 113 21.03 -10.19 0.99
CA ARG A 113 21.57 -9.19 0.05
C ARG A 113 22.15 -9.79 -1.23
N TRP A 114 22.93 -10.86 -1.11
CA TRP A 114 23.59 -11.48 -2.25
C TRP A 114 22.60 -12.14 -3.23
N ILE A 115 21.61 -12.86 -2.68
CA ILE A 115 20.58 -13.51 -3.51
C ILE A 115 19.72 -12.45 -4.20
N LYS A 116 19.29 -11.42 -3.47
CA LYS A 116 18.51 -10.32 -4.05
C LYS A 116 19.32 -9.54 -5.10
N SER A 117 20.58 -9.22 -4.82
CA SER A 117 21.43 -8.49 -5.78
C SER A 117 21.68 -9.31 -7.04
N ALA A 118 21.94 -10.61 -6.93
CA ALA A 118 22.09 -11.49 -8.09
C ALA A 118 20.78 -11.57 -8.91
N TRP A 119 19.63 -11.73 -8.23
CA TRP A 119 18.33 -11.75 -8.91
C TRP A 119 18.03 -10.41 -9.61
N ILE A 120 18.30 -9.29 -8.94
CA ILE A 120 18.16 -7.94 -9.53
C ILE A 120 19.01 -7.81 -10.78
N ALA A 121 20.28 -8.17 -10.72
CA ALA A 121 21.21 -8.03 -11.83
C ALA A 121 20.84 -8.94 -13.02
N LEU A 122 20.39 -10.16 -12.75
CA LEU A 122 20.12 -11.18 -13.78
C LEU A 122 18.70 -11.14 -14.33
N VAL A 123 17.74 -10.69 -13.55
CA VAL A 123 16.31 -10.79 -13.89
C VAL A 123 15.63 -9.42 -13.88
N GLU A 124 15.61 -8.72 -12.74
CA GLU A 124 14.74 -7.56 -12.58
C GLU A 124 15.19 -6.38 -13.43
N ARG A 125 16.51 -6.15 -13.51
CA ARG A 125 17.05 -5.11 -14.39
C ARG A 125 16.59 -5.31 -15.83
N SER A 126 16.72 -6.54 -16.37
CA SER A 126 16.29 -6.86 -17.74
C SER A 126 14.78 -6.71 -17.94
N ASN A 127 13.97 -7.04 -16.91
CA ASN A 127 12.52 -6.86 -16.98
C ASN A 127 12.15 -5.38 -16.98
N LEU A 128 12.80 -4.56 -16.15
CA LEU A 128 12.54 -3.12 -16.05
C LEU A 128 13.05 -2.36 -17.29
N GLU A 129 14.26 -2.63 -17.74
CA GLU A 129 14.83 -2.00 -18.95
C GLU A 129 14.08 -2.38 -20.23
N GLY A 130 13.45 -3.56 -20.27
CA GLY A 130 12.67 -4.06 -21.41
C GLY A 130 11.18 -3.71 -21.37
N ALA A 131 10.70 -3.02 -20.34
CA ALA A 131 9.33 -2.56 -20.26
C ALA A 131 9.07 -1.37 -21.20
N ALA A 132 7.83 -1.18 -21.63
CA ALA A 132 7.42 0.00 -22.40
C ALA A 132 7.31 1.25 -21.52
N ALA A 133 6.92 1.06 -20.23
CA ALA A 133 6.91 2.09 -19.21
C ALA A 133 7.00 1.45 -17.81
N ILE A 134 7.42 2.26 -16.83
CA ILE A 134 7.38 1.88 -15.41
C ILE A 134 6.33 2.73 -14.72
N HIS A 135 5.45 2.07 -13.99
CA HIS A 135 4.45 2.71 -13.16
C HIS A 135 4.90 2.70 -11.70
N THR A 136 5.14 3.88 -11.13
CA THR A 136 5.38 4.08 -9.69
C THR A 136 4.15 4.64 -9.01
N THR A 137 4.00 4.39 -7.72
CA THR A 137 2.83 4.85 -6.95
C THR A 137 3.09 6.15 -6.20
N SER A 138 4.35 6.56 -6.10
CA SER A 138 4.77 7.82 -5.46
C SER A 138 6.03 8.39 -6.10
N SER A 139 6.26 9.69 -5.91
CA SER A 139 7.51 10.37 -6.28
C SER A 139 8.73 9.77 -5.57
N VAL A 140 8.55 9.36 -4.32
CA VAL A 140 9.59 8.68 -3.54
C VAL A 140 10.01 7.36 -4.19
N GLU A 141 9.05 6.56 -4.68
CA GLU A 141 9.36 5.33 -5.41
C GLU A 141 10.12 5.62 -6.71
N ALA A 142 9.70 6.63 -7.46
CA ALA A 142 10.37 7.04 -8.70
C ALA A 142 11.82 7.48 -8.43
N THR A 143 12.05 8.30 -7.41
CA THR A 143 13.38 8.77 -6.99
C THR A 143 14.28 7.60 -6.56
N ARG A 144 13.76 6.67 -5.75
CA ARG A 144 14.49 5.48 -5.34
C ARG A 144 14.87 4.61 -6.53
N LEU A 145 13.96 4.43 -7.48
CA LEU A 145 14.21 3.67 -8.69
C LEU A 145 15.30 4.33 -9.55
N ALA A 146 15.27 5.64 -9.71
CA ALA A 146 16.30 6.40 -10.43
C ALA A 146 17.70 6.23 -9.82
N SER A 147 17.80 6.03 -8.49
CA SER A 147 19.09 5.86 -7.80
C SER A 147 19.87 4.60 -8.20
N PHE A 148 19.24 3.64 -8.88
CA PHE A 148 19.94 2.46 -9.40
C PHE A 148 20.80 2.76 -10.65
N GLY A 149 20.60 3.89 -11.32
CA GLY A 149 21.37 4.28 -12.51
C GLY A 149 21.15 3.38 -13.72
N TRP A 150 19.99 2.69 -13.82
CA TRP A 150 19.66 1.81 -14.94
C TRP A 150 19.09 2.60 -16.13
N ARG A 151 19.16 2.00 -17.32
CA ARG A 151 18.54 2.57 -18.53
C ARG A 151 17.05 2.26 -18.57
N LEU A 152 16.28 2.96 -17.74
CA LEU A 152 14.86 2.70 -17.61
C LEU A 152 14.05 3.38 -18.73
N PRO A 153 12.93 2.76 -19.14
CA PRO A 153 11.93 3.43 -19.98
C PRO A 153 11.26 4.58 -19.19
N PRO A 154 10.33 5.32 -19.80
CA PRO A 154 9.59 6.37 -19.10
C PRO A 154 9.01 5.87 -17.77
N VAL A 155 9.25 6.64 -16.69
CA VAL A 155 8.72 6.36 -15.35
C VAL A 155 7.56 7.31 -15.11
N VAL A 156 6.37 6.75 -14.87
CA VAL A 156 5.13 7.52 -14.67
C VAL A 156 4.58 7.24 -13.27
N THR A 157 4.35 8.30 -12.52
CA THR A 157 3.76 8.21 -11.18
C THR A 157 2.25 8.33 -11.25
N ILE A 158 1.55 7.24 -10.95
CA ILE A 158 0.09 7.20 -10.80
C ILE A 158 -0.19 6.58 -9.43
N PRO A 159 -0.84 7.30 -8.49
CA PRO A 159 -1.06 6.82 -7.14
C PRO A 159 -2.01 5.62 -7.09
N HIS A 160 -2.08 4.98 -5.93
CA HIS A 160 -3.17 4.05 -5.64
C HIS A 160 -4.51 4.78 -5.55
N GLY A 161 -5.57 4.12 -5.98
CA GLY A 161 -6.92 4.54 -5.69
C GLY A 161 -7.29 4.22 -4.23
N VAL A 162 -8.20 4.99 -3.71
CA VAL A 162 -8.79 4.82 -2.38
C VAL A 162 -10.27 4.60 -2.54
N ASP A 163 -10.79 3.56 -1.88
CA ASP A 163 -12.21 3.29 -1.88
C ASP A 163 -12.98 4.30 -1.01
N ASP A 164 -14.23 4.55 -1.38
CA ASP A 164 -15.13 5.27 -0.50
C ASP A 164 -15.39 4.45 0.76
N PRO A 165 -15.53 5.10 1.92
CA PRO A 165 -16.00 4.40 3.11
C PRO A 165 -17.32 3.71 2.80
N PRO A 166 -17.54 2.48 3.28
CA PRO A 166 -18.83 1.82 3.12
C PRO A 166 -19.94 2.63 3.82
N PRO A 167 -21.19 2.48 3.39
CA PRO A 167 -22.31 3.08 4.08
C PRO A 167 -22.32 2.70 5.58
N PRO A 168 -22.74 3.62 6.47
CA PRO A 168 -22.88 3.31 7.87
C PRO A 168 -23.76 2.06 8.09
N THR A 169 -23.35 1.19 8.99
CA THR A 169 -24.08 -0.01 9.36
C THR A 169 -24.48 0.04 10.82
N ALA A 170 -25.60 -0.60 11.16
CA ALA A 170 -26.02 -0.79 12.57
C ALA A 170 -25.27 -1.93 13.27
N ALA A 171 -24.43 -2.67 12.55
CA ALA A 171 -23.65 -3.75 13.15
C ALA A 171 -22.63 -3.22 14.15
N ALA A 172 -22.59 -3.84 15.34
CA ALA A 172 -21.59 -3.51 16.34
C ALA A 172 -20.22 -4.08 15.99
N PRO A 173 -19.13 -3.36 16.31
CA PRO A 173 -17.79 -3.92 16.16
C PRO A 173 -17.56 -5.07 17.15
N SER A 174 -16.56 -5.87 16.90
CA SER A 174 -16.12 -6.93 17.81
C SER A 174 -15.74 -6.38 19.19
N ALA A 175 -15.78 -7.24 20.22
CA ALA A 175 -15.59 -6.83 21.61
C ALA A 175 -14.23 -6.18 21.88
N ASP A 176 -13.16 -6.67 21.23
CA ASP A 176 -11.81 -6.11 21.35
C ASP A 176 -11.75 -4.70 20.72
N ILE A 177 -12.39 -4.48 19.59
CA ILE A 177 -12.48 -3.16 18.95
C ILE A 177 -13.35 -2.22 19.80
N ALA A 178 -14.51 -2.67 20.30
CA ALA A 178 -15.35 -1.88 21.18
C ALA A 178 -14.59 -1.41 22.43
N ALA A 179 -13.78 -2.28 23.03
CA ALA A 179 -12.89 -1.93 24.14
C ALA A 179 -11.80 -0.91 23.73
N ALA A 180 -11.21 -1.10 22.54
CA ALA A 180 -10.16 -0.21 22.03
C ALA A 180 -10.64 1.22 21.81
N ILE A 181 -11.90 1.42 21.40
CA ILE A 181 -12.47 2.73 21.08
C ILE A 181 -13.25 3.37 22.25
N ALA A 182 -13.35 2.71 23.40
CA ALA A 182 -14.16 3.17 24.54
C ALA A 182 -13.70 4.51 25.12
N ASN A 183 -12.42 4.82 25.00
CA ASN A 183 -11.83 6.03 25.60
C ASN A 183 -11.26 6.97 24.53
N ARG A 184 -11.52 8.27 24.70
CA ARG A 184 -11.05 9.34 23.78
C ARG A 184 -10.24 10.39 24.54
N PRO A 185 -9.40 11.19 23.89
CA PRO A 185 -9.09 11.22 22.44
C PRO A 185 -8.23 10.03 22.01
N LEU A 186 -8.42 9.55 20.76
CA LEU A 186 -7.79 8.36 20.24
C LEU A 186 -6.83 8.69 19.09
N VAL A 187 -5.60 8.25 19.19
CA VAL A 187 -4.62 8.20 18.10
C VAL A 187 -4.65 6.81 17.50
N LEU A 188 -4.88 6.71 16.19
CA LEU A 188 -4.94 5.44 15.46
C LEU A 188 -3.67 5.25 14.61
N ALA A 189 -2.99 4.13 14.81
CA ALA A 189 -2.01 3.57 13.88
C ALA A 189 -2.59 2.28 13.28
N PHE A 190 -2.81 2.26 11.97
CA PHE A 190 -3.48 1.15 11.27
C PHE A 190 -2.63 0.60 10.13
N GLY A 191 -2.49 -0.73 10.08
CA GLY A 191 -1.73 -1.47 9.07
C GLY A 191 -0.86 -2.55 9.72
N ARG A 192 -0.06 -3.27 8.91
CA ARG A 192 0.81 -4.33 9.45
C ARG A 192 1.65 -3.84 10.64
N ILE A 193 1.66 -4.62 11.69
CA ILE A 193 2.51 -4.37 12.86
C ILE A 193 3.91 -4.88 12.54
N SER A 194 4.76 -3.98 12.05
CA SER A 194 6.13 -4.30 11.66
C SER A 194 7.09 -3.20 12.10
N TRP A 195 8.37 -3.52 12.23
CA TRP A 195 9.41 -2.57 12.64
C TRP A 195 9.50 -1.34 11.71
N GLU A 196 9.17 -1.52 10.43
CA GLU A 196 9.19 -0.44 9.42
C GLU A 196 8.17 0.66 9.71
N LYS A 197 7.15 0.37 10.49
CA LYS A 197 6.08 1.32 10.82
C LYS A 197 6.46 2.30 11.93
N GLY A 198 7.60 2.09 12.62
CA GLY A 198 8.08 3.01 13.67
C GLY A 198 7.10 3.16 14.84
N LEU A 199 6.32 2.10 15.15
CA LEU A 199 5.32 2.09 16.20
C LEU A 199 5.94 2.25 17.60
N ASP A 200 7.16 1.79 17.76
CA ASP A 200 8.00 1.98 18.95
C ASP A 200 8.21 3.47 19.28
N ARG A 201 8.41 4.32 18.27
CA ARG A 201 8.58 5.77 18.43
C ARG A 201 7.28 6.43 18.88
N LEU A 202 6.15 5.97 18.35
CA LEU A 202 4.84 6.45 18.73
C LEU A 202 4.53 6.12 20.18
N ILE A 203 4.83 4.89 20.65
CA ILE A 203 4.73 4.50 22.05
C ILE A 203 5.68 5.33 22.93
N ALA A 204 6.91 5.55 22.48
CA ALA A 204 7.91 6.34 23.20
C ALA A 204 7.52 7.82 23.38
N ALA A 205 6.63 8.33 22.53
CA ALA A 205 6.08 9.69 22.63
C ALA A 205 5.01 9.85 23.71
N LEU A 206 4.30 8.78 24.08
CA LEU A 206 3.15 8.85 24.99
C LEU A 206 3.44 9.38 26.40
N PRO A 207 4.60 9.11 27.03
CA PRO A 207 4.93 9.75 28.33
C PRO A 207 4.90 11.29 28.26
N LEU A 208 5.25 11.86 27.10
CA LEU A 208 5.29 13.31 26.86
C LEU A 208 3.96 13.88 26.32
N ALA A 209 2.98 13.01 25.99
CA ALA A 209 1.65 13.37 25.51
C ALA A 209 0.57 12.71 26.37
N PRO A 210 0.34 13.19 27.63
CA PRO A 210 -0.48 12.47 28.62
C PRO A 210 -1.95 12.31 28.22
N ALA A 211 -2.49 13.19 27.40
CA ALA A 211 -3.86 13.10 26.90
C ALA A 211 -4.05 12.04 25.79
N ALA A 212 -2.97 11.64 25.12
CA ALA A 212 -3.05 10.73 24.00
C ALA A 212 -3.27 9.28 24.45
N ARG A 213 -4.24 8.61 23.82
CA ARG A 213 -4.46 7.16 23.88
C ARG A 213 -4.18 6.59 22.50
N LEU A 214 -3.48 5.47 22.43
CA LEU A 214 -3.01 4.88 21.18
C LEU A 214 -3.68 3.52 20.93
N VAL A 215 -4.26 3.37 19.75
CA VAL A 215 -4.65 2.07 19.23
C VAL A 215 -3.76 1.73 18.05
N ILE A 216 -3.12 0.55 18.11
CA ILE A 216 -2.35 -0.05 17.04
C ILE A 216 -3.14 -1.26 16.56
N ALA A 217 -3.55 -1.28 15.29
CA ALA A 217 -4.38 -2.36 14.76
C ALA A 217 -3.87 -2.86 13.40
N GLY A 218 -3.78 -4.18 13.25
CA GLY A 218 -3.41 -4.85 12.01
C GLY A 218 -2.64 -6.15 12.21
N ASP A 219 -2.32 -6.83 11.12
CA ASP A 219 -1.63 -8.11 11.13
C ASP A 219 -0.23 -8.01 11.75
N ASP A 220 0.09 -8.94 12.64
CA ASP A 220 1.37 -9.06 13.34
C ASP A 220 2.15 -10.31 12.87
N ALA A 221 2.39 -10.40 11.58
CA ALA A 221 3.12 -11.54 11.00
C ALA A 221 4.58 -11.66 11.49
N ASP A 222 5.15 -10.57 11.98
CA ASP A 222 6.54 -10.50 12.46
C ASP A 222 6.64 -10.66 14.00
N GLY A 223 5.52 -10.80 14.74
CA GLY A 223 5.49 -10.98 16.20
C GLY A 223 5.94 -9.73 16.99
N GLN A 224 5.73 -8.54 16.46
CA GLN A 224 6.17 -7.29 17.08
C GLN A 224 5.24 -6.83 18.22
N ALA A 225 3.98 -7.26 18.24
CA ALA A 225 2.99 -6.81 19.21
C ALA A 225 3.42 -7.03 20.67
N ALA A 226 4.02 -8.18 20.97
CA ALA A 226 4.51 -8.49 22.31
C ALA A 226 5.64 -7.55 22.77
N ALA A 227 6.57 -7.21 21.87
CA ALA A 227 7.66 -6.28 22.14
C ALA A 227 7.14 -4.86 22.38
N LEU A 228 6.19 -4.40 21.55
CA LEU A 228 5.52 -3.09 21.70
C LEU A 228 4.73 -3.00 23.01
N ALA A 229 3.99 -4.05 23.41
CA ALA A 229 3.32 -4.10 24.68
C ALA A 229 4.31 -4.09 25.88
N GLY A 230 5.45 -4.77 25.74
CA GLY A 230 6.56 -4.71 26.69
C GLY A 230 7.10 -3.30 26.86
N GLN A 231 7.35 -2.60 25.78
CA GLN A 231 7.80 -1.21 25.79
C GLN A 231 6.80 -0.29 26.46
N ALA A 232 5.50 -0.45 26.17
CA ALA A 232 4.43 0.34 26.82
C ALA A 232 4.43 0.16 28.34
N ARG A 233 4.63 -1.07 28.83
CA ARG A 233 4.76 -1.35 30.28
C ARG A 233 5.99 -0.69 30.88
N THR A 234 7.15 -0.82 30.22
CA THR A 234 8.41 -0.23 30.70
C THR A 234 8.32 1.29 30.82
N LEU A 235 7.58 1.93 29.90
CA LEU A 235 7.37 3.38 29.88
C LEU A 235 6.20 3.85 30.76
N GLY A 236 5.50 2.96 31.46
CA GLY A 236 4.38 3.28 32.32
C GLY A 236 3.13 3.83 31.60
N VAL A 237 2.95 3.43 30.32
CA VAL A 237 1.83 3.90 29.47
C VAL A 237 0.92 2.77 28.98
N ALA A 238 1.04 1.58 29.57
CA ALA A 238 0.30 0.39 29.13
C ALA A 238 -1.22 0.55 29.19
N ASP A 239 -1.73 1.35 30.12
CA ASP A 239 -3.15 1.69 30.27
C ASP A 239 -3.69 2.59 29.14
N ARG A 240 -2.81 3.20 28.37
CA ARG A 240 -3.12 4.10 27.25
C ARG A 240 -2.80 3.52 25.88
N VAL A 241 -2.29 2.28 25.83
CA VAL A 241 -1.93 1.58 24.57
C VAL A 241 -2.76 0.33 24.42
N MET A 242 -3.53 0.25 23.36
CA MET A 242 -4.25 -0.96 22.96
C MET A 242 -3.66 -1.48 21.66
N ILE A 243 -3.30 -2.77 21.61
CA ILE A 243 -2.78 -3.42 20.42
C ILE A 243 -3.77 -4.50 20.00
N VAL A 244 -4.22 -4.46 18.74
CA VAL A 244 -5.11 -5.42 18.09
C VAL A 244 -4.34 -6.15 17.00
N PRO A 245 -3.61 -7.25 17.34
CA PRO A 245 -2.64 -7.89 16.45
C PRO A 245 -3.33 -8.93 15.55
N ARG A 246 -4.29 -8.53 14.76
CA ARG A 246 -5.03 -9.37 13.83
C ARG A 246 -5.44 -8.59 12.58
N HIS A 247 -5.88 -9.31 11.54
CA HIS A 247 -6.54 -8.67 10.42
C HIS A 247 -7.80 -7.93 10.87
N VAL A 248 -7.95 -6.67 10.42
CA VAL A 248 -9.08 -5.81 10.78
C VAL A 248 -9.68 -5.22 9.51
N GLU A 249 -10.93 -5.55 9.25
CA GLU A 249 -11.69 -5.09 8.09
C GLU A 249 -13.17 -4.84 8.43
N GLY A 250 -13.95 -4.40 7.44
CA GLY A 250 -15.39 -4.21 7.58
C GLY A 250 -15.77 -3.28 8.72
N VAL A 251 -16.74 -3.70 9.54
CA VAL A 251 -17.29 -2.90 10.67
C VAL A 251 -16.23 -2.52 11.67
N ASP A 252 -15.32 -3.43 11.99
CA ASP A 252 -14.22 -3.19 12.94
C ASP A 252 -13.28 -2.08 12.46
N LYS A 253 -12.91 -2.11 11.18
CA LYS A 253 -12.09 -1.06 10.58
C LYS A 253 -12.80 0.30 10.62
N GLU A 254 -14.05 0.35 10.20
CA GLU A 254 -14.81 1.60 10.18
C GLU A 254 -14.99 2.17 11.59
N ALA A 255 -15.22 1.33 12.59
CA ALA A 255 -15.35 1.75 14.00
C ALA A 255 -14.04 2.39 14.52
N LEU A 256 -12.88 1.80 14.20
CA LEU A 256 -11.57 2.37 14.57
C LEU A 256 -11.36 3.75 13.94
N PHE A 257 -11.59 3.88 12.62
CA PHE A 257 -11.41 5.15 11.93
C PHE A 257 -12.42 6.21 12.43
N ALA A 258 -13.67 5.84 12.67
CA ALA A 258 -14.69 6.77 13.20
C ALA A 258 -14.41 7.22 14.64
N ALA A 259 -13.74 6.39 15.42
CA ALA A 259 -13.38 6.72 16.81
C ALA A 259 -12.11 7.57 16.90
N ALA A 260 -11.24 7.54 15.91
CA ALA A 260 -9.96 8.23 15.93
C ALA A 260 -10.12 9.75 15.91
N SER A 261 -9.24 10.44 16.63
CA SER A 261 -9.08 11.90 16.59
C SER A 261 -7.92 12.31 15.68
N VAL A 262 -6.88 11.46 15.58
CA VAL A 262 -5.69 11.64 14.74
C VAL A 262 -5.28 10.28 14.20
N PHE A 263 -4.93 10.24 12.93
CA PHE A 263 -4.26 9.09 12.33
C PHE A 263 -2.75 9.31 12.34
N ALA A 264 -1.98 8.37 12.88
CA ALA A 264 -0.53 8.48 12.99
C ALA A 264 0.20 7.45 12.12
N MET A 265 1.14 7.92 11.30
CA MET A 265 2.00 7.10 10.45
C MET A 265 3.46 7.53 10.63
N THR A 266 4.14 6.91 11.59
CA THR A 266 5.53 7.22 11.98
C THR A 266 6.56 6.31 11.30
N SER A 267 6.23 5.83 10.12
CA SER A 267 7.01 4.82 9.40
C SER A 267 8.43 5.29 9.07
N LEU A 268 9.38 4.35 9.17
CA LEU A 268 10.77 4.52 8.74
C LEU A 268 10.91 4.49 7.21
N SER A 269 9.99 3.82 6.56
CA SER A 269 9.91 3.73 5.11
C SER A 269 8.50 3.29 4.73
N GLU A 270 7.79 4.14 4.03
CA GLU A 270 6.46 3.83 3.49
C GLU A 270 6.38 4.34 2.05
N ASN A 271 6.10 3.44 1.12
CA ASN A 271 6.10 3.81 -0.29
C ASN A 271 4.96 4.76 -0.67
N PHE A 272 3.75 4.46 -0.22
CA PHE A 272 2.56 5.24 -0.55
C PHE A 272 1.81 5.73 0.69
N GLY A 273 1.52 4.85 1.64
CA GLY A 273 0.79 5.16 2.86
C GLY A 273 -0.73 5.05 2.69
N LEU A 274 -1.20 3.97 2.06
CA LEU A 274 -2.63 3.78 1.74
C LEU A 274 -3.55 4.02 2.94
N ALA A 275 -3.20 3.52 4.13
CA ALA A 275 -4.02 3.70 5.34
C ALA A 275 -4.18 5.17 5.76
N ALA A 276 -3.19 6.03 5.47
CA ALA A 276 -3.31 7.46 5.71
C ALA A 276 -4.23 8.15 4.70
N PHE A 277 -4.22 7.71 3.43
CA PHE A 277 -5.20 8.17 2.45
C PHE A 277 -6.62 7.73 2.83
N GLU A 278 -6.79 6.52 3.35
CA GLU A 278 -8.06 6.03 3.88
C GLU A 278 -8.53 6.85 5.09
N ALA A 279 -7.60 7.28 5.95
CA ALA A 279 -7.88 8.18 7.07
C ALA A 279 -8.32 9.57 6.58
N MET A 280 -7.57 10.17 5.65
CA MET A 280 -7.94 11.45 5.03
C MET A 280 -9.30 11.36 4.33
N ARG A 281 -9.59 10.26 3.61
CA ARG A 281 -10.90 10.05 2.98
C ARG A 281 -12.07 10.10 3.97
N ARG A 282 -11.80 9.72 5.24
CA ARG A 282 -12.76 9.78 6.36
C ARG A 282 -12.71 11.08 7.15
N GLY A 283 -11.92 12.05 6.71
CA GLY A 283 -11.78 13.35 7.35
C GLY A 283 -10.92 13.34 8.62
N LEU A 284 -10.03 12.37 8.76
CA LEU A 284 -9.07 12.36 9.87
C LEU A 284 -7.82 13.17 9.55
N PRO A 285 -7.36 14.03 10.46
CA PRO A 285 -6.07 14.68 10.33
C PRO A 285 -4.93 13.66 10.47
N VAL A 286 -3.87 13.83 9.70
CA VAL A 286 -2.75 12.89 9.66
C VAL A 286 -1.51 13.46 10.32
N LEU A 287 -0.89 12.67 11.21
CA LEU A 287 0.46 12.87 11.69
C LEU A 287 1.40 11.92 10.93
N ALA A 288 2.36 12.44 10.18
CA ALA A 288 3.29 11.63 9.40
C ALA A 288 4.74 12.02 9.65
N THR A 289 5.67 11.10 9.36
CA THR A 289 7.11 11.36 9.25
C THR A 289 7.51 11.61 7.79
N PRO A 290 8.65 12.27 7.51
CA PRO A 290 9.06 12.61 6.13
C PRO A 290 9.28 11.41 5.21
N ASP A 291 9.63 10.23 5.75
CA ASP A 291 9.93 9.01 4.99
C ASP A 291 8.68 8.27 4.48
N VAL A 292 7.52 8.86 4.64
CA VAL A 292 6.23 8.36 4.14
C VAL A 292 5.91 9.02 2.80
N GLY A 293 5.62 8.23 1.77
CA GLY A 293 5.41 8.71 0.41
C GLY A 293 4.31 9.76 0.23
N MET A 294 3.36 9.86 1.17
CA MET A 294 2.29 10.86 1.15
C MET A 294 2.61 12.13 1.96
N SER A 295 3.78 12.22 2.60
CA SER A 295 4.12 13.32 3.50
C SER A 295 4.14 14.68 2.80
N GLU A 296 4.61 14.75 1.55
CA GLU A 296 4.59 15.97 0.75
C GLU A 296 3.15 16.46 0.53
N ILE A 297 2.25 15.55 0.18
CA ILE A 297 0.82 15.87 -0.05
C ILE A 297 0.18 16.38 1.25
N VAL A 298 0.40 15.70 2.38
CA VAL A 298 -0.14 16.14 3.68
C VAL A 298 0.29 17.56 4.01
N ARG A 299 1.55 17.92 3.74
CA ARG A 299 2.08 19.25 3.97
C ARG A 299 1.48 20.28 3.02
N GLU A 300 1.43 19.96 1.74
CA GLU A 300 0.96 20.85 0.67
C GLU A 300 -0.49 21.24 0.84
N ILE A 301 -1.36 20.27 1.13
CA ILE A 301 -2.80 20.50 1.27
C ILE A 301 -3.24 20.86 2.69
N GLY A 302 -2.33 20.86 3.65
CA GLY A 302 -2.65 21.13 5.05
C GLY A 302 -3.52 20.05 5.70
N ALA A 303 -3.42 18.78 5.29
CA ALA A 303 -4.24 17.69 5.82
C ALA A 303 -3.71 17.11 7.15
N GLY A 304 -2.72 17.73 7.74
CA GLY A 304 -2.10 17.23 8.96
C GLY A 304 -0.74 17.86 9.24
N ARG A 305 0.09 17.13 9.98
CA ARG A 305 1.45 17.55 10.33
C ARG A 305 2.48 16.52 9.88
N VAL A 306 3.54 17.00 9.25
CA VAL A 306 4.74 16.20 8.93
C VAL A 306 5.86 16.66 9.85
N ILE A 307 6.36 15.74 10.66
CA ILE A 307 7.25 16.04 11.79
C ILE A 307 8.47 15.12 11.81
N ASP A 308 9.52 15.56 12.48
CA ASP A 308 10.68 14.72 12.77
C ASP A 308 10.26 13.45 13.54
N PRO A 309 10.86 12.28 13.25
CA PRO A 309 10.49 11.01 13.87
C PRO A 309 10.91 10.86 15.35
N ALA A 310 11.51 11.89 15.96
CA ALA A 310 11.87 11.86 17.37
C ALA A 310 10.61 11.82 18.27
N PRO A 311 10.60 11.02 19.36
CA PRO A 311 9.47 10.91 20.26
C PRO A 311 8.96 12.26 20.80
N ALA A 312 9.86 13.20 21.08
CA ALA A 312 9.50 14.55 21.56
C ALA A 312 8.71 15.33 20.49
N SER A 313 9.14 15.27 19.22
CA SER A 313 8.43 15.93 18.10
C SER A 313 7.04 15.31 17.87
N ILE A 314 6.95 13.98 17.93
CA ILE A 314 5.67 13.24 17.85
C ILE A 314 4.74 13.68 18.97
N ALA A 315 5.23 13.71 20.20
CA ALA A 315 4.45 14.11 21.39
C ALA A 315 3.93 15.55 21.31
N ALA A 316 4.78 16.49 20.92
CA ALA A 316 4.42 17.90 20.74
C ALA A 316 3.32 18.06 19.68
N ALA A 317 3.45 17.36 18.55
CA ALA A 317 2.47 17.39 17.48
C ALA A 317 1.13 16.75 17.89
N LEU A 318 1.15 15.59 18.55
CA LEU A 318 -0.05 14.94 19.08
C LEU A 318 -0.76 15.86 20.10
N THR A 319 -0.03 16.45 21.04
CA THR A 319 -0.59 17.38 22.01
C THR A 319 -1.27 18.56 21.33
N ALA A 320 -0.60 19.20 20.36
CA ALA A 320 -1.18 20.31 19.62
C ALA A 320 -2.43 19.91 18.80
N MET A 321 -2.40 18.75 18.13
CA MET A 321 -3.54 18.28 17.33
C MET A 321 -4.73 17.86 18.20
N LEU A 322 -4.48 17.26 19.38
CA LEU A 322 -5.54 16.82 20.27
C LEU A 322 -6.14 17.98 21.08
N SER A 323 -5.40 19.07 21.33
CA SER A 323 -5.89 20.25 22.03
C SER A 323 -6.64 21.24 21.12
N ASP A 324 -6.34 21.24 19.82
CA ASP A 324 -7.01 22.09 18.82
C ASP A 324 -7.98 21.26 17.96
N ALA A 325 -9.14 20.99 18.48
CA ALA A 325 -10.18 20.22 17.79
C ALA A 325 -10.71 20.91 16.52
N ALA A 326 -10.71 22.24 16.46
CA ALA A 326 -11.16 23.00 15.30
C ALA A 326 -10.14 22.92 14.17
N GLY A 327 -8.86 23.18 14.45
CA GLY A 327 -7.78 23.05 13.49
C GLY A 327 -7.61 21.61 12.99
N SER A 328 -7.70 20.61 13.86
CA SER A 328 -7.65 19.21 13.47
C SER A 328 -8.80 18.81 12.54
N ARG A 329 -9.99 19.32 12.76
CA ARG A 329 -11.14 19.11 11.88
C ARG A 329 -10.93 19.76 10.52
N ALA A 330 -10.43 21.00 10.49
CA ALA A 330 -10.09 21.67 9.22
C ALA A 330 -9.03 20.91 8.42
N MET A 331 -7.99 20.37 9.07
CA MET A 331 -7.00 19.48 8.45
C MET A 331 -7.66 18.22 7.86
N GLY A 332 -8.53 17.56 8.60
CA GLY A 332 -9.26 16.39 8.14
C GLY A 332 -10.15 16.68 6.92
N GLU A 333 -10.85 17.80 6.92
CA GLU A 333 -11.69 18.25 5.79
C GLU A 333 -10.88 18.55 4.54
N ALA A 334 -9.73 19.22 4.67
CA ALA A 334 -8.81 19.46 3.57
C ALA A 334 -8.32 18.13 2.95
N GLY A 335 -7.93 17.17 3.81
CA GLY A 335 -7.54 15.82 3.40
C GLY A 335 -8.67 15.10 2.65
N ARG A 336 -9.89 15.11 3.19
CA ARG A 336 -11.06 14.47 2.59
C ARG A 336 -11.38 15.06 1.22
N ALA A 337 -11.42 16.37 1.10
CA ALA A 337 -11.72 17.06 -0.15
C ALA A 337 -10.70 16.69 -1.24
N HIS A 338 -9.42 16.74 -0.92
CA HIS A 338 -8.34 16.42 -1.85
C HIS A 338 -8.34 14.94 -2.28
N VAL A 339 -8.46 14.00 -1.32
CA VAL A 339 -8.47 12.57 -1.63
C VAL A 339 -9.70 12.20 -2.45
N SER A 340 -10.86 12.78 -2.15
CA SER A 340 -12.09 12.58 -2.91
C SER A 340 -11.96 13.02 -4.37
N ALA A 341 -11.32 14.13 -4.62
CA ALA A 341 -11.19 14.69 -5.97
C ALA A 341 -10.15 13.92 -6.82
N HIS A 342 -9.04 13.45 -6.21
CA HIS A 342 -7.88 13.03 -6.97
C HIS A 342 -7.52 11.54 -6.85
N TYR A 343 -7.99 10.85 -5.79
CA TYR A 343 -7.55 9.48 -5.45
C TYR A 343 -8.67 8.44 -5.49
N GLY A 344 -9.87 8.77 -5.96
CA GLY A 344 -10.90 7.77 -6.23
C GLY A 344 -10.47 6.85 -7.39
N TRP A 345 -10.82 5.57 -7.31
CA TRP A 345 -10.46 4.58 -8.33
C TRP A 345 -10.84 4.97 -9.76
N PRO A 346 -11.99 5.62 -10.04
CA PRO A 346 -12.29 6.07 -11.42
C PRO A 346 -11.27 7.09 -11.95
N SER A 347 -10.79 8.01 -11.10
CA SER A 347 -9.77 8.99 -11.50
C SER A 347 -8.42 8.32 -11.78
N VAL A 348 -8.03 7.39 -10.90
CA VAL A 348 -6.78 6.61 -11.05
C VAL A 348 -6.84 5.72 -12.29
N ALA A 349 -7.98 5.05 -12.54
CA ALA A 349 -8.17 4.20 -13.72
C ALA A 349 -8.06 4.99 -15.03
N ARG A 350 -8.66 6.19 -15.13
CA ARG A 350 -8.51 7.07 -16.32
C ARG A 350 -7.04 7.46 -16.55
N ARG A 351 -6.28 7.79 -15.50
CA ARG A 351 -4.84 8.08 -15.63
C ARG A 351 -4.06 6.85 -16.11
N MET A 352 -4.42 5.67 -15.61
CA MET A 352 -3.81 4.41 -16.04
C MET A 352 -4.15 4.07 -17.49
N ALA A 353 -5.40 4.24 -17.91
CA ALA A 353 -5.82 4.08 -19.30
C ALA A 353 -5.07 5.05 -20.23
N GLY A 354 -4.84 6.29 -19.79
CA GLY A 354 -4.01 7.26 -20.50
C GLY A 354 -2.56 6.81 -20.67
N LEU A 355 -1.97 6.21 -19.64
CA LEU A 355 -0.64 5.59 -19.73
C LEU A 355 -0.64 4.44 -20.75
N TYR A 356 -1.64 3.56 -20.70
CA TYR A 356 -1.74 2.44 -21.64
C TYR A 356 -1.89 2.92 -23.08
N ALA A 357 -2.76 3.90 -23.33
CA ALA A 357 -2.92 4.50 -24.65
C ALA A 357 -1.59 5.08 -25.18
N SER A 358 -0.85 5.82 -24.35
CA SER A 358 0.47 6.37 -24.72
C SER A 358 1.49 5.29 -25.09
N VAL A 359 1.45 4.16 -24.38
CA VAL A 359 2.32 3.00 -24.68
C VAL A 359 1.94 2.35 -26.01
N LEU A 360 0.65 2.18 -26.27
CA LEU A 360 0.13 1.56 -27.50
C LEU A 360 0.35 2.44 -28.74
N ASP A 361 0.21 3.75 -28.59
CA ASP A 361 0.44 4.73 -29.67
C ASP A 361 1.92 4.86 -30.05
N GLY A 362 2.85 4.28 -29.33
CA GLY A 362 4.29 4.44 -29.53
C GLY A 362 4.78 5.89 -29.29
N LYS A 363 3.92 6.78 -28.77
CA LYS A 363 4.29 8.13 -28.38
C LYS A 363 5.02 8.03 -27.03
N GLY A 364 6.28 8.45 -27.01
CA GLY A 364 7.03 8.54 -25.75
C GLY A 364 6.16 9.22 -24.69
N VAL A 365 6.01 8.56 -23.54
CA VAL A 365 5.18 9.04 -22.42
C VAL A 365 5.76 10.38 -21.95
N GLY A 366 5.20 11.49 -22.42
CA GLY A 366 5.58 12.82 -21.98
C GLY A 366 5.17 12.99 -20.52
N CYS A 367 6.13 13.29 -19.64
CA CYS A 367 5.84 13.83 -18.31
C CYS A 367 5.06 15.14 -18.46
N ARG A 368 3.78 15.16 -18.08
CA ARG A 368 3.02 16.37 -17.75
C ARG A 368 2.61 16.32 -16.29
#